data_00e2174769ea6a69cd138f31fb1ea0b9
#
_entry.id   00e2174769ea6a69cd138f31fb1ea0b9
#
_cell.length_a   1.000
_cell.length_b   1.000
_cell.length_c   1.000
_cell.angle_alpha   90.00
_cell.angle_beta   90.00
_cell.angle_gamma   90.00
#
_symmetry.space_group_name_H-M   'P 1'
#
loop_
_entity.id
_entity.type
_entity.pdbx_description
1 polymer ?
#
loop_
_entity_poly.entity_id
_entity_poly.type
_entity_poly.pdbx_seq_one_letter_code
_entity_poly.pdbx_strand_id
1 'polypeptide(L)'
;MIETHTRILGIAPYDGMRTAMEQAAQAYPNVEMDIYTGDLEDGQAIVQQMPPNSYDCIISRGGTAALIRQVTDLPVVDIHISVYDVLRTMKLAENYSSLYAIVGFPSITEPAHTLCSLLDFNLDILTVNNAAEVRHTLERLQQGGYRMVVCDMV
;
A
#
# COMPACT_ATOMS: atom_id res chain seq x y z
N MET A 1 -8.63 -36.07 -8.61
CA MET A 1 -7.93 -34.88 -8.13
C MET A 1 -8.98 -33.91 -7.64
N ILE A 2 -8.93 -33.53 -6.37
CA ILE A 2 -9.81 -32.48 -5.85
C ILE A 2 -9.24 -31.17 -6.40
N GLU A 3 -9.92 -30.51 -7.32
CA GLU A 3 -9.59 -29.16 -7.72
C GLU A 3 -9.85 -28.27 -6.47
N THR A 4 -8.80 -27.88 -5.80
CA THR A 4 -8.88 -26.93 -4.70
C THR A 4 -9.12 -25.54 -5.29
N HIS A 5 -10.37 -25.09 -5.25
CA HIS A 5 -10.68 -23.69 -5.53
C HIS A 5 -10.19 -22.85 -4.37
N THR A 6 -9.33 -21.89 -4.67
CA THR A 6 -8.85 -20.91 -3.68
C THR A 6 -9.76 -19.70 -3.73
N ARG A 7 -10.35 -19.33 -2.58
CA ARG A 7 -11.20 -18.15 -2.44
C ARG A 7 -10.40 -16.99 -1.88
N ILE A 8 -10.29 -15.93 -2.64
CA ILE A 8 -9.47 -14.76 -2.32
C ILE A 8 -10.37 -13.53 -2.15
N LEU A 9 -10.14 -12.79 -1.08
CA LEU A 9 -10.71 -11.47 -0.89
C LEU A 9 -9.71 -10.40 -1.35
N GLY A 10 -10.02 -9.69 -2.42
CA GLY A 10 -9.27 -8.54 -2.90
C GLY A 10 -9.79 -7.24 -2.27
N ILE A 11 -8.93 -6.50 -1.57
CA ILE A 11 -9.23 -5.15 -1.09
C ILE A 11 -8.36 -4.17 -1.85
N ALA A 12 -8.98 -3.45 -2.76
CA ALA A 12 -8.32 -2.47 -3.61
C ALA A 12 -8.45 -1.07 -2.99
N PRO A 13 -7.34 -0.37 -2.67
CA PRO A 13 -7.40 0.99 -2.14
C PRO A 13 -8.04 2.00 -3.10
N TYR A 14 -8.01 1.74 -4.39
CA TYR A 14 -8.54 2.61 -5.44
C TYR A 14 -8.98 1.82 -6.68
N ASP A 15 -9.81 2.43 -7.53
CA ASP A 15 -10.46 1.76 -8.67
C ASP A 15 -9.48 1.21 -9.72
N GLY A 16 -8.36 1.88 -9.94
CA GLY A 16 -7.32 1.37 -10.86
C GLY A 16 -6.73 0.05 -10.38
N MET A 17 -6.55 -0.12 -9.07
CA MET A 17 -6.11 -1.37 -8.47
C MET A 17 -7.18 -2.45 -8.55
N ARG A 18 -8.44 -2.10 -8.32
CA ARG A 18 -9.58 -2.99 -8.51
C ARG A 18 -9.61 -3.56 -9.91
N THR A 19 -9.51 -2.70 -10.93
CA THR A 19 -9.49 -3.11 -12.34
C THR A 19 -8.31 -4.05 -12.63
N ALA A 20 -7.13 -3.76 -12.08
CA ALA A 20 -5.96 -4.62 -12.24
C ALA A 20 -6.15 -6.00 -11.59
N MET A 21 -6.74 -6.05 -10.39
CA MET A 21 -7.07 -7.31 -9.71
C MET A 21 -8.11 -8.13 -10.50
N GLU A 22 -9.18 -7.49 -11.03
CA GLU A 22 -10.20 -8.12 -11.85
C GLU A 22 -9.59 -8.74 -13.12
N GLN A 23 -8.70 -8.03 -13.78
CA GLN A 23 -8.00 -8.53 -14.97
C GLN A 23 -7.06 -9.70 -14.63
N ALA A 24 -6.32 -9.60 -13.52
CA ALA A 24 -5.43 -10.67 -13.09
C ALA A 24 -6.21 -11.95 -12.74
N ALA A 25 -7.33 -11.83 -12.03
CA ALA A 25 -8.15 -12.97 -11.65
C ALA A 25 -8.65 -13.79 -12.85
N GLN A 26 -8.93 -13.14 -13.98
CA GLN A 26 -9.38 -13.83 -15.22
C GLN A 26 -8.34 -14.81 -15.77
N ALA A 27 -7.07 -14.63 -15.47
CA ALA A 27 -6.00 -15.52 -15.91
C ALA A 27 -5.90 -16.82 -15.09
N TYR A 28 -6.62 -16.91 -13.97
CA TYR A 28 -6.53 -18.03 -13.02
C TYR A 28 -7.89 -18.68 -12.77
N PRO A 29 -8.34 -19.65 -13.59
CA PRO A 29 -9.68 -20.23 -13.51
C PRO A 29 -9.96 -20.99 -12.19
N ASN A 30 -8.92 -21.38 -11.45
CA ASN A 30 -9.04 -22.09 -10.17
C ASN A 30 -9.07 -21.12 -8.97
N VAL A 31 -9.09 -19.83 -9.22
CA VAL A 31 -9.18 -18.76 -8.19
C VAL A 31 -10.53 -18.08 -8.29
N GLU A 32 -11.27 -18.09 -7.21
CA GLU A 32 -12.46 -17.27 -7.02
C GLU A 32 -12.06 -16.02 -6.24
N MET A 33 -12.21 -14.84 -6.82
CA MET A 33 -11.81 -13.58 -6.19
C MET A 33 -12.98 -12.62 -6.13
N ASP A 34 -13.38 -12.27 -4.91
CA ASP A 34 -14.30 -11.17 -4.63
C ASP A 34 -13.48 -9.91 -4.36
N ILE A 35 -13.76 -8.82 -5.08
CA ILE A 35 -12.96 -7.60 -5.00
C ILE A 35 -13.82 -6.43 -4.55
N TYR A 36 -13.36 -5.74 -3.50
CA TYR A 36 -13.99 -4.54 -2.96
C TYR A 36 -13.01 -3.37 -2.99
N THR A 37 -13.54 -2.16 -3.19
CA THR A 37 -12.75 -0.93 -3.10
C THR A 37 -12.90 -0.35 -1.70
N GLY A 38 -11.78 -0.09 -1.04
CA GLY A 38 -11.72 0.55 0.27
C GLY A 38 -10.28 0.84 0.65
N ASP A 39 -9.98 2.10 0.94
CA ASP A 39 -8.65 2.53 1.37
C ASP A 39 -8.55 2.57 2.89
N LEU A 40 -7.38 2.27 3.43
CA LEU A 40 -7.03 2.32 4.85
C LEU A 40 -8.13 1.72 5.75
N GLU A 41 -8.76 2.53 6.61
CA GLU A 41 -9.79 2.12 7.57
C GLU A 41 -11.06 1.59 6.87
N ASP A 42 -11.39 2.07 5.69
CA ASP A 42 -12.53 1.56 4.91
C ASP A 42 -12.26 0.13 4.45
N GLY A 43 -11.05 -0.14 3.98
CA GLY A 43 -10.61 -1.51 3.64
C GLY A 43 -10.63 -2.45 4.84
N GLN A 44 -10.18 -1.97 6.00
CA GLN A 44 -10.23 -2.71 7.26
C GLN A 44 -11.67 -3.02 7.68
N ALA A 45 -12.58 -2.05 7.57
CA ALA A 45 -14.00 -2.20 7.91
C ALA A 45 -14.70 -3.23 7.02
N ILE A 46 -14.36 -3.28 5.73
CA ILE A 46 -14.87 -4.31 4.80
C ILE A 46 -14.49 -5.71 5.30
N VAL A 47 -13.21 -5.93 5.64
CA VAL A 47 -12.73 -7.23 6.11
C VAL A 47 -13.44 -7.66 7.41
N GLN A 48 -13.66 -6.74 8.34
CA GLN A 48 -14.36 -7.03 9.60
C GLN A 48 -15.83 -7.45 9.42
N GLN A 49 -16.45 -7.09 8.31
CA GLN A 49 -17.83 -7.45 7.98
C GLN A 49 -17.95 -8.79 7.24
N MET A 50 -16.82 -9.38 6.80
CA MET A 50 -16.85 -10.65 6.06
C MET A 50 -17.21 -11.82 7.00
N PRO A 51 -18.02 -12.78 6.51
CA PRO A 51 -18.31 -13.97 7.30
C PRO A 51 -17.03 -14.77 7.60
N PRO A 52 -16.93 -15.38 8.78
CA PRO A 52 -15.79 -16.24 9.12
C PRO A 52 -15.62 -17.38 8.11
N ASN A 53 -14.38 -17.72 7.80
CA ASN A 53 -14.00 -18.82 6.88
C ASN A 53 -14.56 -18.70 5.44
N SER A 54 -14.88 -17.48 5.00
CA SER A 54 -15.35 -17.25 3.63
C SER A 54 -14.22 -17.22 2.61
N TYR A 55 -13.00 -16.94 3.04
CA TYR A 55 -11.83 -16.78 2.17
C TYR A 55 -10.61 -17.51 2.76
N ASP A 56 -9.70 -17.90 1.88
CA ASP A 56 -8.44 -18.56 2.24
C ASP A 56 -7.33 -17.53 2.50
N CYS A 57 -7.37 -16.40 1.79
CA CYS A 57 -6.43 -15.29 1.99
C CYS A 57 -7.02 -13.96 1.51
N ILE A 58 -6.34 -12.89 1.88
CA ILE A 58 -6.66 -11.53 1.47
C ILE A 58 -5.51 -10.98 0.62
N ILE A 59 -5.81 -10.27 -0.46
CA ILE A 59 -4.83 -9.53 -1.24
C ILE A 59 -5.15 -8.04 -1.14
N SER A 60 -4.16 -7.23 -0.77
CA SER A 60 -4.26 -5.79 -0.74
C SER A 60 -2.88 -5.17 -0.95
N ARG A 61 -2.69 -3.87 -0.71
CA ARG A 61 -1.38 -3.24 -0.78
C ARG A 61 -1.19 -2.15 0.27
N GLY A 62 0.09 -1.88 0.55
CA GLY A 62 0.54 -0.71 1.30
C GLY A 62 -0.10 -0.58 2.68
N GLY A 63 -0.52 0.64 3.02
CA GLY A 63 -1.15 0.94 4.30
C GLY A 63 -2.43 0.17 4.55
N THR A 64 -3.25 -0.02 3.53
CA THR A 64 -4.50 -0.80 3.64
C THR A 64 -4.20 -2.25 4.03
N ALA A 65 -3.20 -2.91 3.41
CA ALA A 65 -2.76 -4.25 3.80
C ALA A 65 -2.23 -4.29 5.24
N ALA A 66 -1.48 -3.26 5.66
CA ALA A 66 -0.96 -3.16 7.01
C ALA A 66 -2.06 -3.05 8.07
N LEU A 67 -3.11 -2.26 7.81
CA LEU A 67 -4.27 -2.14 8.69
C LEU A 67 -5.12 -3.41 8.72
N ILE A 68 -5.33 -4.06 7.58
CA ILE A 68 -6.08 -5.32 7.49
C ILE A 68 -5.43 -6.41 8.36
N ARG A 69 -4.10 -6.52 8.37
CA ARG A 69 -3.38 -7.50 9.22
C ARG A 69 -3.67 -7.35 10.71
N GLN A 70 -4.13 -6.20 11.17
CA GLN A 70 -4.44 -5.96 12.57
C GLN A 70 -5.81 -6.52 13.00
N VAL A 71 -6.68 -6.89 12.05
CA VAL A 71 -8.07 -7.27 12.32
C VAL A 71 -8.45 -8.65 11.80
N THR A 72 -7.51 -9.40 11.25
CA THR A 72 -7.75 -10.75 10.71
C THR A 72 -6.58 -11.68 10.96
N ASP A 73 -6.88 -12.96 11.17
CA ASP A 73 -5.89 -14.04 11.22
C ASP A 73 -5.63 -14.67 9.84
N LEU A 74 -6.39 -14.27 8.81
CA LEU A 74 -6.17 -14.75 7.45
C LEU A 74 -4.81 -14.26 6.92
N PRO A 75 -4.12 -15.06 6.10
CA PRO A 75 -2.93 -14.59 5.38
C PRO A 75 -3.26 -13.36 4.53
N VAL A 76 -2.51 -12.28 4.70
CA VAL A 76 -2.65 -11.05 3.92
C VAL A 76 -1.44 -10.91 3.00
N VAL A 77 -1.68 -11.06 1.71
CA VAL A 77 -0.69 -10.84 0.65
C VAL A 77 -0.66 -9.36 0.31
N ASP A 78 0.50 -8.75 0.50
CA ASP A 78 0.73 -7.34 0.17
C ASP A 78 1.36 -7.23 -1.22
N ILE A 79 0.75 -6.45 -2.09
CA ILE A 79 1.31 -6.14 -3.41
C ILE A 79 2.31 -5.02 -3.21
N HIS A 80 3.58 -5.38 -3.09
CA HIS A 80 4.67 -4.45 -2.83
C HIS A 80 4.95 -3.50 -3.99
N ILE A 81 5.35 -2.27 -3.64
CA ILE A 81 5.98 -1.35 -4.59
C ILE A 81 7.42 -1.84 -4.83
N SER A 82 7.85 -1.86 -6.09
CA SER A 82 9.22 -2.27 -6.39
C SER A 82 10.22 -1.19 -5.95
N VAL A 83 11.41 -1.61 -5.52
CA VAL A 83 12.52 -0.70 -5.19
C VAL A 83 12.86 0.19 -6.39
N TYR A 84 12.72 -0.34 -7.61
CA TYR A 84 12.93 0.42 -8.84
C TYR A 84 11.92 1.57 -9.00
N ASP A 85 10.64 1.34 -8.69
CA ASP A 85 9.61 2.39 -8.77
C ASP A 85 9.84 3.48 -7.72
N VAL A 86 10.27 3.10 -6.52
CA VAL A 86 10.66 4.06 -5.49
C VAL A 86 11.84 4.90 -5.97
N LEU A 87 12.89 4.27 -6.48
CA LEU A 87 14.07 4.99 -7.01
C LEU A 87 13.69 5.93 -8.16
N ARG A 88 12.89 5.46 -9.11
CA ARG A 88 12.39 6.27 -10.22
C ARG A 88 11.63 7.50 -9.73
N THR A 89 10.75 7.31 -8.74
CA THR A 89 9.96 8.41 -8.18
C THR A 89 10.84 9.40 -7.44
N MET A 90 11.83 8.93 -6.67
CA MET A 90 12.82 9.79 -6.02
C MET A 90 13.58 10.64 -7.05
N LYS A 91 14.04 10.04 -8.14
CA LYS A 91 14.73 10.75 -9.23
C LYS A 91 13.84 11.76 -9.95
N LEU A 92 12.57 11.46 -10.12
CA LEU A 92 11.61 12.42 -10.67
C LEU A 92 11.39 13.59 -9.70
N ALA A 93 11.26 13.32 -8.41
CA ALA A 93 11.05 14.34 -7.39
C ALA A 93 12.21 15.36 -7.34
N GLU A 94 13.47 14.91 -7.47
CA GLU A 94 14.64 15.78 -7.53
C GLU A 94 14.57 16.82 -8.66
N ASN A 95 13.91 16.50 -9.78
CA ASN A 95 13.76 17.42 -10.89
C ASN A 95 12.77 18.56 -10.60
N TYR A 96 11.86 18.38 -9.65
CA TYR A 96 10.81 19.36 -9.31
C TYR A 96 11.15 20.16 -8.06
N SER A 97 11.86 19.59 -7.10
CA SER A 97 12.23 20.24 -5.86
C SER A 97 13.48 19.62 -5.26
N SER A 98 14.41 20.46 -4.83
CA SER A 98 15.56 20.03 -4.03
C SER A 98 15.19 19.75 -2.57
N LEU A 99 13.99 20.17 -2.13
CA LEU A 99 13.46 19.95 -0.79
C LEU A 99 12.14 19.21 -0.88
N TYR A 100 12.23 17.89 -0.80
CA TYR A 100 11.08 17.00 -0.72
C TYR A 100 11.29 15.95 0.38
N ALA A 101 10.19 15.38 0.86
CA ALA A 101 10.20 14.29 1.83
C ALA A 101 9.45 13.08 1.29
N ILE A 102 9.77 11.92 1.81
CA ILE A 102 8.98 10.70 1.60
C ILE A 102 8.14 10.46 2.85
N VAL A 103 6.84 10.30 2.67
CA VAL A 103 5.90 9.98 3.75
C VAL A 103 5.07 8.79 3.35
N GLY A 104 5.03 7.76 4.17
CA GLY A 104 4.22 6.59 3.85
C GLY A 104 4.32 5.49 4.89
N PHE A 105 3.64 4.40 4.59
CA PHE A 105 3.73 3.18 5.37
C PHE A 105 5.08 2.48 5.16
N PRO A 106 5.45 1.47 5.99
CA PRO A 106 6.70 0.73 5.84
C PRO A 106 6.96 0.21 4.42
N SER A 107 5.90 -0.12 3.67
CA SER A 107 5.96 -0.59 2.28
C SER A 107 6.72 0.34 1.32
N ILE A 108 6.72 1.66 1.56
CA ILE A 108 7.50 2.62 0.76
C ILE A 108 8.71 3.14 1.53
N THR A 109 8.61 3.33 2.84
CA THR A 109 9.69 3.97 3.61
C THR A 109 10.88 3.06 3.82
N GLU A 110 10.69 1.74 4.00
CA GLU A 110 11.80 0.78 4.11
C GLU A 110 12.65 0.70 2.82
N PRO A 111 12.06 0.53 1.61
CA PRO A 111 12.85 0.61 0.38
C PRO A 111 13.52 1.97 0.19
N ALA A 112 12.86 3.07 0.56
CA ALA A 112 13.44 4.40 0.46
C ALA A 112 14.65 4.58 1.38
N HIS A 113 14.59 4.13 2.63
CA HIS A 113 15.73 4.13 3.55
C HIS A 113 16.91 3.32 2.98
N THR A 114 16.63 2.14 2.43
CA THR A 114 17.65 1.30 1.80
C THR A 114 18.32 2.03 0.64
N LEU A 115 17.53 2.65 -0.25
CA LEU A 115 18.07 3.43 -1.38
C LEU A 115 18.88 4.64 -0.94
N CYS A 116 18.42 5.38 0.08
CA CYS A 116 19.14 6.51 0.63
C CYS A 116 20.50 6.08 1.19
N SER A 117 20.54 4.95 1.90
CA SER A 117 21.79 4.41 2.43
C SER A 117 22.76 3.93 1.34
N LEU A 118 22.26 3.33 0.26
CA LEU A 118 23.08 2.80 -0.81
C LEU A 118 23.60 3.86 -1.78
N LEU A 119 22.86 4.95 -1.96
CA LEU A 119 23.08 5.96 -2.99
C LEU A 119 23.46 7.33 -2.42
N ASP A 120 23.72 7.40 -1.11
CA ASP A 120 24.05 8.64 -0.38
C ASP A 120 23.04 9.78 -0.59
N PHE A 121 21.75 9.44 -0.71
CA PHE A 121 20.69 10.44 -0.70
C PHE A 121 20.43 10.94 0.72
N ASN A 122 20.36 12.26 0.86
CA ASN A 122 19.99 12.90 2.11
C ASN A 122 18.54 13.41 2.01
N LEU A 123 17.60 12.57 2.41
CA LEU A 123 16.15 12.83 2.37
C LEU A 123 15.52 12.57 3.71
N ASP A 124 14.51 13.38 4.04
CA ASP A 124 13.64 13.08 5.17
C ASP A 124 12.60 12.02 4.77
N ILE A 125 12.65 10.90 5.49
CA ILE A 125 11.73 9.77 5.32
C ILE A 125 10.95 9.60 6.61
N LEU A 126 9.63 9.75 6.53
CA LEU A 126 8.73 9.68 7.68
C LEU A 126 7.76 8.52 7.52
N THR A 127 7.91 7.53 8.38
CA THR A 127 7.00 6.38 8.41
C THR A 127 5.78 6.71 9.24
N VAL A 128 4.61 6.37 8.72
CA VAL A 128 3.30 6.53 9.37
C VAL A 128 2.61 5.18 9.46
N ASN A 129 1.70 5.02 10.43
CA ASN A 129 1.04 3.75 10.71
C ASN A 129 -0.49 3.82 10.60
N ASN A 130 -1.03 5.02 10.44
CA ASN A 130 -2.47 5.26 10.28
C ASN A 130 -2.74 6.61 9.62
N ALA A 131 -3.99 6.84 9.19
CA ALA A 131 -4.39 8.06 8.50
C ALA A 131 -4.25 9.33 9.35
N ALA A 132 -4.43 9.24 10.67
CA ALA A 132 -4.29 10.40 11.56
C ALA A 132 -2.83 10.90 11.60
N GLU A 133 -1.86 9.98 11.65
CA GLU A 133 -0.43 10.29 11.58
C GLU A 133 -0.05 10.93 10.24
N VAL A 134 -0.64 10.48 9.13
CA VAL A 134 -0.43 11.06 7.80
C VAL A 134 -0.72 12.56 7.82
N ARG A 135 -1.93 12.93 8.26
CA ARG A 135 -2.37 14.34 8.28
C ARG A 135 -1.43 15.20 9.12
N HIS A 136 -1.14 14.76 10.34
CA HIS A 136 -0.24 15.48 11.23
C HIS A 136 1.17 15.64 10.65
N THR A 137 1.68 14.60 10.01
CA THR A 137 3.01 14.61 9.38
C THR A 137 3.06 15.58 8.21
N LEU A 138 2.03 15.61 7.36
CA LEU A 138 1.94 16.54 6.22
C LEU A 138 1.86 18.01 6.69
N GLU A 139 1.09 18.31 7.74
CA GLU A 139 1.00 19.65 8.32
C GLU A 139 2.37 20.11 8.86
N ARG A 140 3.11 19.24 9.54
CA ARG A 140 4.46 19.54 10.04
C ARG A 140 5.44 19.81 8.90
N LEU A 141 5.42 19.01 7.84
CA LEU A 141 6.28 19.21 6.67
C LEU A 141 5.96 20.53 5.97
N GLN A 142 4.68 20.87 5.82
CA GLN A 142 4.27 22.15 5.22
C GLN A 142 4.80 23.34 6.04
N GLN A 143 4.70 23.27 7.36
CA GLN A 143 5.24 24.29 8.27
C GLN A 143 6.78 24.36 8.21
N GLY A 144 7.43 23.22 7.97
CA GLY A 144 8.88 23.11 7.78
C GLY A 144 9.39 23.59 6.41
N GLY A 145 8.49 24.09 5.54
CA GLY A 145 8.85 24.63 4.23
C GLY A 145 8.95 23.61 3.10
N TYR A 146 8.58 22.36 3.35
CA TYR A 146 8.49 21.34 2.30
C TYR A 146 7.35 21.67 1.35
N ARG A 147 7.63 21.64 0.06
CA ARG A 147 6.64 21.93 -1.00
C ARG A 147 6.22 20.69 -1.77
N MET A 148 6.91 19.59 -1.56
CA MET A 148 6.68 18.34 -2.25
C MET A 148 6.85 17.17 -1.31
N VAL A 149 5.96 16.21 -1.44
CA VAL A 149 5.99 14.94 -0.72
C VAL A 149 5.80 13.82 -1.73
N VAL A 150 6.59 12.77 -1.58
CA VAL A 150 6.39 11.49 -2.26
C VAL A 150 5.68 10.55 -1.30
N CYS A 151 4.56 9.98 -1.70
CA CYS A 151 3.78 9.04 -0.88
C CYS A 151 3.17 7.93 -1.73
N ASP A 152 2.73 6.86 -1.06
CA ASP A 152 2.00 5.73 -1.63
C ASP A 152 0.49 5.77 -1.33
N MET A 153 0.03 6.88 -0.82
CA MET A 153 -1.37 7.13 -0.47
C MET A 153 -2.05 8.00 -1.53
N VAL A 154 -3.35 7.78 -1.73
CA VAL A 154 -4.19 8.51 -2.69
C VAL A 154 -5.06 9.52 -1.95
#